data_341d7334f11fe369cb335249b154c023
#
_entry.id   341d7334f11fe369cb335249b154c023
#
_cell.length_a   1.000
_cell.length_b   1.000
_cell.length_c   1.000
_cell.angle_alpha   90.00
_cell.angle_beta   90.00
_cell.angle_gamma   90.00
#
_symmetry.space_group_name_H-M   'P 1'
#
loop_
_entity.id
_entity.type
_entity.pdbx_description
1 polymer ?
#
loop_
_entity_poly.entity_id
_entity_poly.type
_entity_poly.pdbx_seq_one_letter_code
_entity_poly.pdbx_strand_id
1 'polypeptide(L)'
;MKKTLSIVLSLLFMGIFSPAFANTIKWSMPGDSLTLDPHAQNEGPTHMVSRQVYEGLVTPGINMEILPQLAESWKTTADDTWIFTIRKGVKFHDGSDLTASDIAFSINRAKTAPSDMVDLIKSIKSASALTDHTVQIVTDGPNPILLNQLTQIFVMSEDWAKANGC
;
A
#
# COMPACT_ATOMS: atom_id res chain seq x y z
N MET A 1 37.64 -46.86 2.65
CA MET A 1 36.24 -46.66 3.08
C MET A 1 35.87 -45.20 3.36
N LYS A 2 36.67 -44.41 4.09
CA LYS A 2 36.33 -42.98 4.37
C LYS A 2 36.31 -42.07 3.11
N LYS A 3 37.23 -42.29 2.14
CA LYS A 3 37.32 -41.48 0.90
C LYS A 3 36.17 -41.78 -0.10
N THR A 4 35.74 -43.04 -0.19
CA THR A 4 34.62 -43.46 -1.04
C THR A 4 33.27 -42.92 -0.50
N LEU A 5 33.07 -42.89 0.82
CA LEU A 5 31.89 -42.35 1.46
C LEU A 5 31.76 -40.81 1.22
N SER A 6 32.90 -40.08 1.25
CA SER A 6 32.93 -38.63 0.99
C SER A 6 32.53 -38.28 -0.46
N ILE A 7 32.97 -39.08 -1.43
CA ILE A 7 32.65 -38.90 -2.86
C ILE A 7 31.14 -39.18 -3.13
N VAL A 8 30.60 -40.20 -2.51
CA VAL A 8 29.16 -40.54 -2.64
C VAL A 8 28.29 -39.45 -2.01
N LEU A 9 28.69 -38.89 -0.86
CA LEU A 9 27.97 -37.83 -0.19
C LEU A 9 28.00 -36.52 -1.01
N SER A 10 29.14 -36.18 -1.66
CA SER A 10 29.27 -35.03 -2.54
C SER A 10 28.43 -35.15 -3.82
N LEU A 11 28.32 -36.35 -4.39
CA LEU A 11 27.49 -36.62 -5.56
C LEU A 11 25.98 -36.55 -5.23
N LEU A 12 25.58 -36.95 -4.01
CA LEU A 12 24.19 -36.78 -3.56
C LEU A 12 23.77 -35.32 -3.39
N PHE A 13 24.70 -34.42 -3.03
CA PHE A 13 24.41 -32.98 -2.86
C PHE A 13 24.31 -32.25 -4.19
N MET A 14 24.92 -32.75 -5.29
CA MET A 14 24.83 -32.14 -6.62
C MET A 14 23.48 -32.38 -7.31
N GLY A 15 22.68 -33.34 -6.85
CA GLY A 15 21.38 -33.70 -7.47
C GLY A 15 20.18 -32.85 -7.05
N ILE A 16 20.33 -31.86 -6.13
CA ILE A 16 19.21 -31.15 -5.54
C ILE A 16 18.99 -29.76 -6.19
N PHE A 17 19.84 -29.34 -7.11
CA PHE A 17 19.60 -28.14 -7.90
C PHE A 17 18.63 -28.43 -9.04
N SER A 18 17.33 -28.48 -8.75
CA SER A 18 16.32 -28.37 -9.81
C SER A 18 16.41 -26.99 -10.42
N PRO A 19 16.58 -26.84 -11.74
CA PRO A 19 16.52 -25.53 -12.37
C PRO A 19 15.12 -24.95 -12.10
N ALA A 20 15.08 -23.82 -11.42
CA ALA A 20 13.83 -23.05 -11.26
C ALA A 20 13.49 -22.44 -12.64
N PHE A 21 12.53 -23.03 -13.34
CA PHE A 21 11.97 -22.43 -14.56
C PHE A 21 11.06 -21.27 -14.12
N ALA A 22 11.51 -20.04 -14.34
CA ALA A 22 10.65 -18.88 -14.17
C ALA A 22 9.59 -18.90 -15.30
N ASN A 23 8.33 -19.06 -14.91
CA ASN A 23 7.22 -18.90 -15.86
C ASN A 23 6.96 -17.41 -16.07
N THR A 24 7.03 -16.97 -17.33
CA THR A 24 6.68 -15.60 -17.69
C THR A 24 5.19 -15.50 -17.93
N ILE A 25 4.51 -14.70 -17.14
CA ILE A 25 3.11 -14.32 -17.38
C ILE A 25 3.11 -13.04 -18.22
N LYS A 26 2.42 -13.06 -19.36
CA LYS A 26 2.17 -11.89 -20.18
C LYS A 26 0.70 -11.51 -20.05
N TRP A 27 0.43 -10.25 -19.76
CA TRP A 27 -0.92 -9.71 -19.71
C TRP A 27 -0.94 -8.34 -20.40
N SER A 28 -2.11 -7.91 -20.84
CA SER A 28 -2.31 -6.60 -21.46
C SER A 28 -3.52 -5.92 -20.84
N MET A 29 -3.52 -4.61 -20.88
CA MET A 29 -4.61 -3.76 -20.45
C MET A 29 -4.97 -2.75 -21.55
N PRO A 30 -6.17 -2.15 -21.54
CA PRO A 30 -6.67 -1.29 -22.62
C PRO A 30 -5.94 0.05 -22.74
N GLY A 31 -5.09 0.40 -21.78
CA GLY A 31 -4.28 1.64 -21.77
C GLY A 31 -3.02 1.46 -20.96
N ASP A 32 -2.10 2.42 -21.06
CA ASP A 32 -0.90 2.47 -20.23
C ASP A 32 -1.13 3.40 -19.04
N SER A 33 -0.30 3.27 -18.00
CA SER A 33 -0.28 4.20 -16.87
C SER A 33 0.25 5.57 -17.33
N LEU A 34 -0.44 6.63 -16.96
CA LEU A 34 -0.02 8.00 -17.29
C LEU A 34 1.08 8.50 -16.36
N THR A 35 1.18 7.93 -15.18
CA THR A 35 2.15 8.31 -14.14
C THR A 35 2.36 7.17 -13.15
N LEU A 36 3.45 7.24 -12.39
CA LEU A 36 3.67 6.43 -11.20
C LEU A 36 3.41 7.22 -9.90
N ASP A 37 3.05 8.50 -9.98
CA ASP A 37 2.57 9.24 -8.81
C ASP A 37 1.17 8.74 -8.44
N PRO A 38 0.99 8.18 -7.22
CA PRO A 38 -0.24 7.50 -6.84
C PRO A 38 -1.44 8.44 -6.65
N HIS A 39 -1.24 9.76 -6.68
CA HIS A 39 -2.29 10.74 -6.46
C HIS A 39 -2.52 11.67 -7.66
N ALA A 40 -1.69 11.59 -8.70
CA ALA A 40 -1.73 12.54 -9.82
C ALA A 40 -2.81 12.22 -10.86
N GLN A 41 -3.36 10.99 -10.88
CA GLN A 41 -4.38 10.59 -11.84
C GLN A 41 -5.41 9.66 -11.18
N ASN A 42 -6.69 9.83 -11.54
CA ASN A 42 -7.79 9.02 -11.06
C ASN A 42 -8.46 8.29 -12.24
N GLU A 43 -7.72 7.38 -12.87
CA GLU A 43 -8.20 6.58 -14.01
C GLU A 43 -7.74 5.11 -13.90
N GLY A 44 -8.50 4.22 -14.58
CA GLY A 44 -8.37 2.78 -14.41
C GLY A 44 -6.96 2.20 -14.67
N PRO A 45 -6.34 2.45 -15.82
CA PRO A 45 -5.00 1.91 -16.13
C PRO A 45 -3.93 2.33 -15.12
N THR A 46 -3.88 3.59 -14.69
CA THR A 46 -2.93 4.05 -13.66
C THR A 46 -3.20 3.38 -12.32
N HIS A 47 -4.47 3.25 -11.90
CA HIS A 47 -4.81 2.51 -10.68
C HIS A 47 -4.41 1.03 -10.73
N MET A 48 -4.56 0.38 -11.89
CA MET A 48 -4.15 -1.03 -12.05
C MET A 48 -2.64 -1.20 -11.85
N VAL A 49 -1.83 -0.29 -12.37
CA VAL A 49 -0.37 -0.29 -12.15
C VAL A 49 -0.03 0.08 -10.71
N SER A 50 -0.65 1.15 -10.19
CA SER A 50 -0.40 1.61 -8.81
C SER A 50 -0.66 0.53 -7.77
N ARG A 51 -1.70 -0.30 -7.93
CA ARG A 51 -1.99 -1.45 -7.04
C ARG A 51 -0.92 -2.54 -7.04
N GLN A 52 -0.02 -2.58 -8.05
CA GLN A 52 1.11 -3.53 -8.08
C GLN A 52 2.33 -3.00 -7.31
N VAL A 53 2.36 -1.70 -7.02
CA VAL A 53 3.52 -1.00 -6.46
C VAL A 53 3.22 -0.43 -5.08
N TYR A 54 1.99 0.02 -4.84
CA TYR A 54 1.58 0.71 -3.61
C TYR A 54 0.50 -0.08 -2.87
N GLU A 55 0.41 0.19 -1.58
CA GLU A 55 -0.67 -0.28 -0.73
C GLU A 55 -1.47 0.89 -0.15
N GLY A 56 -2.75 0.65 0.13
CA GLY A 56 -3.62 1.57 0.86
C GLY A 56 -3.83 1.13 2.31
N LEU A 57 -4.62 1.89 3.07
CA LEU A 57 -5.05 1.48 4.41
C LEU A 57 -5.88 0.20 4.37
N VAL A 58 -6.77 0.12 3.41
CA VAL A 58 -7.71 -0.98 3.18
C VAL A 58 -7.77 -1.30 1.70
N THR A 59 -8.22 -2.49 1.35
CA THR A 59 -8.35 -2.96 -0.02
C THR A 59 -9.73 -3.60 -0.26
N PRO A 60 -10.29 -3.53 -1.48
CA PRO A 60 -11.50 -4.27 -1.80
C PRO A 60 -11.17 -5.76 -1.97
N GLY A 61 -11.97 -6.63 -1.37
CA GLY A 61 -11.95 -8.06 -1.63
C GLY A 61 -12.71 -8.44 -2.91
N ILE A 62 -12.70 -9.72 -3.24
CA ILE A 62 -13.29 -10.24 -4.49
C ILE A 62 -14.82 -10.05 -4.55
N ASN A 63 -15.49 -10.00 -3.40
CA ASN A 63 -16.92 -9.75 -3.29
C ASN A 63 -17.23 -8.28 -2.92
N MET A 64 -16.28 -7.37 -3.14
CA MET A 64 -16.38 -5.94 -2.81
C MET A 64 -16.44 -5.63 -1.31
N GLU A 65 -16.17 -6.60 -0.45
CA GLU A 65 -15.96 -6.38 0.99
C GLU A 65 -14.68 -5.58 1.23
N ILE A 66 -14.63 -4.82 2.32
CA ILE A 66 -13.43 -4.08 2.71
C ILE A 66 -12.54 -4.96 3.57
N LEU A 67 -11.32 -5.19 3.09
CA LEU A 67 -10.31 -5.99 3.77
C LEU A 67 -9.20 -5.12 4.35
N PRO A 68 -8.61 -5.51 5.49
CA PRO A 68 -7.38 -4.92 6.02
C PRO A 68 -6.23 -5.00 5.01
N GLN A 69 -5.41 -3.92 4.94
CA GLN A 69 -4.16 -3.91 4.17
C GLN A 69 -3.04 -3.33 5.05
N LEU A 70 -2.69 -2.04 4.96
CA LEU A 70 -1.77 -1.43 5.91
C LEU A 70 -2.42 -1.20 7.29
N ALA A 71 -3.72 -0.99 7.33
CA ALA A 71 -4.48 -1.02 8.59
C ALA A 71 -4.84 -2.46 8.96
N GLU A 72 -4.52 -2.89 10.18
CA GLU A 72 -4.95 -4.18 10.75
C GLU A 72 -6.40 -4.14 11.22
N SER A 73 -6.84 -2.98 11.70
CA SER A 73 -8.18 -2.75 12.22
C SER A 73 -8.52 -1.26 12.25
N TRP A 74 -9.80 -0.97 12.36
CA TRP A 74 -10.31 0.39 12.51
C TRP A 74 -11.57 0.43 13.37
N LYS A 75 -11.86 1.59 13.91
CA LYS A 75 -13.08 1.86 14.68
C LYS A 75 -13.48 3.31 14.53
N THR A 76 -14.77 3.58 14.63
CA THR A 76 -15.28 4.93 14.84
C THR A 76 -15.31 5.27 16.33
N THR A 77 -14.89 6.47 16.69
CA THR A 77 -14.92 6.98 18.07
C THR A 77 -15.91 8.12 18.24
N ALA A 78 -16.31 8.74 17.12
CA ALA A 78 -17.41 9.67 16.98
C ALA A 78 -17.98 9.52 15.56
N ASP A 79 -19.11 10.14 15.28
CA ASP A 79 -19.80 10.04 13.96
C ASP A 79 -18.90 10.46 12.78
N ASP A 80 -17.92 11.32 13.02
CA ASP A 80 -16.99 11.89 12.06
C ASP A 80 -15.54 11.48 12.30
N THR A 81 -15.25 10.63 13.29
CA THR A 81 -13.86 10.34 13.71
C THR A 81 -13.55 8.86 13.67
N TRP A 82 -12.57 8.51 12.88
CA TRP A 82 -12.07 7.15 12.66
C TRP A 82 -10.65 6.99 13.20
N ILE A 83 -10.40 5.86 13.86
CA ILE A 83 -9.07 5.47 14.34
C ILE A 83 -8.67 4.17 13.65
N PHE A 84 -7.51 4.18 13.02
CA PHE A 84 -6.91 3.03 12.35
C PHE A 84 -5.68 2.56 13.12
N THR A 85 -5.59 1.25 13.35
CA THR A 85 -4.37 0.61 13.87
C THR A 85 -3.54 0.11 12.70
N ILE A 86 -2.28 0.52 12.63
CA ILE A 86 -1.38 0.26 11.51
C ILE A 86 -0.49 -0.93 11.80
N ARG A 87 -0.32 -1.78 10.80
CA ARG A 87 0.54 -2.96 10.83
C ARG A 87 1.98 -2.57 11.13
N LYS A 88 2.62 -3.32 12.04
CA LYS A 88 4.02 -3.12 12.42
C LYS A 88 4.96 -3.83 11.47
N GLY A 89 6.19 -3.31 11.33
CA GLY A 89 7.28 -3.94 10.59
C GLY A 89 7.11 -3.92 9.07
N VAL A 90 6.18 -3.10 8.55
CA VAL A 90 6.07 -2.82 7.13
C VAL A 90 7.20 -1.88 6.71
N LYS A 91 7.80 -2.16 5.56
CA LYS A 91 8.89 -1.33 5.01
C LYS A 91 8.55 -0.85 3.61
N PHE A 92 9.01 0.35 3.29
CA PHE A 92 9.04 0.84 1.91
C PHE A 92 10.11 0.11 1.09
N HIS A 93 10.11 0.31 -0.23
CA HIS A 93 11.04 -0.34 -1.16
C HIS A 93 12.51 0.04 -0.93
N ASP A 94 12.78 1.20 -0.32
CA ASP A 94 14.11 1.66 0.08
C ASP A 94 14.58 1.07 1.43
N GLY A 95 13.72 0.30 2.10
CA GLY A 95 14.00 -0.34 3.38
C GLY A 95 13.64 0.50 4.60
N SER A 96 13.20 1.76 4.45
CA SER A 96 12.71 2.58 5.56
C SER A 96 11.41 2.01 6.15
N ASP A 97 11.17 2.28 7.42
CA ASP A 97 9.96 1.80 8.12
C ASP A 97 8.75 2.68 7.77
N LEU A 98 7.62 2.02 7.52
CA LEU A 98 6.33 2.69 7.39
C LEU A 98 5.80 3.06 8.77
N THR A 99 5.37 4.30 8.92
CA THR A 99 4.75 4.84 10.13
C THR A 99 3.37 5.44 9.83
N ALA A 100 2.64 5.74 10.89
CA ALA A 100 1.36 6.45 10.78
C ALA A 100 1.51 7.87 10.21
N SER A 101 2.71 8.48 10.28
CA SER A 101 3.00 9.78 9.67
C SER A 101 2.92 9.71 8.15
N ASP A 102 3.48 8.65 7.54
CA ASP A 102 3.44 8.46 6.09
C ASP A 102 2.01 8.33 5.56
N ILE A 103 1.15 7.65 6.33
CA ILE A 103 -0.27 7.50 6.00
C ILE A 103 -0.99 8.85 6.11
N ALA A 104 -0.79 9.57 7.20
CA ALA A 104 -1.38 10.89 7.39
C ALA A 104 -0.90 11.87 6.31
N PHE A 105 0.39 11.86 5.97
CA PHE A 105 0.97 12.61 4.88
C PHE A 105 0.29 12.26 3.54
N SER A 106 0.20 10.99 3.19
CA SER A 106 -0.36 10.53 1.91
C SER A 106 -1.82 10.95 1.75
N ILE A 107 -2.65 10.82 2.79
CA ILE A 107 -4.04 11.27 2.76
C ILE A 107 -4.12 12.81 2.61
N ASN A 108 -3.32 13.55 3.36
CA ASN A 108 -3.33 15.01 3.29
C ASN A 108 -2.79 15.51 1.94
N ARG A 109 -1.78 14.84 1.36
CA ARG A 109 -1.28 15.12 0.01
C ARG A 109 -2.35 14.87 -1.04
N ALA A 110 -3.04 13.73 -0.97
CA ALA A 110 -4.12 13.39 -1.90
C ALA A 110 -5.29 14.39 -1.87
N LYS A 111 -5.47 15.14 -0.79
CA LYS A 111 -6.47 16.22 -0.65
C LYS A 111 -6.04 17.54 -1.25
N THR A 112 -4.78 17.68 -1.66
CA THR A 112 -4.20 18.96 -2.07
C THR A 112 -3.90 18.94 -3.56
N ALA A 113 -4.26 19.99 -4.30
CA ALA A 113 -3.91 20.13 -5.71
C ALA A 113 -2.36 20.11 -5.88
N PRO A 114 -1.83 19.47 -6.93
CA PRO A 114 -2.53 19.06 -8.15
C PRO A 114 -3.06 17.60 -8.15
N SER A 115 -3.46 17.04 -7.01
CA SER A 115 -4.00 15.68 -6.92
C SER A 115 -5.36 15.54 -7.61
N ASP A 116 -5.55 14.50 -8.41
CA ASP A 116 -6.86 14.12 -8.99
C ASP A 116 -7.73 13.32 -8.00
N MET A 117 -7.22 13.05 -6.77
CA MET A 117 -7.95 12.37 -5.70
C MET A 117 -8.80 13.35 -4.85
N VAL A 118 -8.63 14.66 -5.01
CA VAL A 118 -9.27 15.70 -4.17
C VAL A 118 -10.77 15.48 -4.04
N ASP A 119 -11.49 15.30 -5.15
CA ASP A 119 -12.94 15.12 -5.12
C ASP A 119 -13.39 13.81 -4.48
N LEU A 120 -12.56 12.77 -4.59
CA LEU A 120 -12.85 11.47 -4.01
C LEU A 120 -12.90 11.53 -2.47
N ILE A 121 -11.98 12.28 -1.87
CA ILE A 121 -11.80 12.34 -0.41
C ILE A 121 -12.06 13.72 0.18
N LYS A 122 -12.80 14.57 -0.51
CA LYS A 122 -13.13 15.94 -0.06
C LYS A 122 -13.81 16.01 1.30
N SER A 123 -14.53 14.96 1.70
CA SER A 123 -15.14 14.84 3.01
C SER A 123 -14.14 14.60 4.15
N ILE A 124 -12.90 14.22 3.87
CA ILE A 124 -11.88 14.11 4.90
C ILE A 124 -11.43 15.51 5.31
N LYS A 125 -11.66 15.88 6.55
CA LYS A 125 -11.22 17.15 7.13
C LYS A 125 -9.72 17.14 7.43
N SER A 126 -9.26 16.08 8.12
CA SER A 126 -7.86 15.90 8.47
C SER A 126 -7.48 14.44 8.64
N ALA A 127 -6.21 14.12 8.41
CA ALA A 127 -5.57 12.89 8.83
C ALA A 127 -4.34 13.23 9.67
N SER A 128 -4.15 12.54 10.79
CA SER A 128 -3.04 12.78 11.71
C SER A 128 -2.57 11.48 12.36
N ALA A 129 -1.26 11.34 12.55
CA ALA A 129 -0.67 10.29 13.35
C ALA A 129 -0.84 10.60 14.84
N LEU A 130 -1.45 9.68 15.59
CA LEU A 130 -1.53 9.77 17.05
C LEU A 130 -0.34 9.11 17.74
N THR A 131 0.16 8.04 17.11
CA THR A 131 1.38 7.32 17.49
C THR A 131 2.02 6.79 16.20
N ASP A 132 3.17 6.13 16.28
CA ASP A 132 3.83 5.50 15.10
C ASP A 132 2.93 4.48 14.39
N HIS A 133 1.92 3.93 15.08
CA HIS A 133 1.05 2.88 14.56
C HIS A 133 -0.44 3.19 14.72
N THR A 134 -0.80 4.46 14.86
CA THR A 134 -2.22 4.85 14.99
C THR A 134 -2.48 6.12 14.21
N VAL A 135 -3.41 6.05 13.27
CA VAL A 135 -3.88 7.19 12.47
C VAL A 135 -5.29 7.55 12.87
N GLN A 136 -5.54 8.83 13.06
CA GLN A 136 -6.87 9.41 13.17
C GLN A 136 -7.24 10.07 11.84
N ILE A 137 -8.44 9.79 11.36
CA ILE A 137 -9.06 10.50 10.24
C ILE A 137 -10.36 11.13 10.75
N VAL A 138 -10.48 12.44 10.53
CA VAL A 138 -11.68 13.21 10.86
C VAL A 138 -12.35 13.62 9.54
N THR A 139 -13.65 13.38 9.42
CA THR A 139 -14.46 13.76 8.26
C THR A 139 -15.30 15.01 8.56
N ASP A 140 -15.83 15.64 7.51
CA ASP A 140 -16.77 16.75 7.62
C ASP A 140 -18.19 16.18 7.78
N GLY A 141 -18.50 15.74 9.01
CA GLY A 141 -19.70 14.98 9.36
C GLY A 141 -19.59 13.49 9.06
N PRO A 142 -20.69 12.72 9.30
CA PRO A 142 -20.70 11.27 9.10
C PRO A 142 -20.39 10.87 7.66
N ASN A 143 -19.44 9.94 7.47
CA ASN A 143 -19.09 9.42 6.14
C ASN A 143 -19.11 7.89 6.13
N PRO A 144 -20.25 7.26 5.82
CA PRO A 144 -20.37 5.79 5.81
C PRO A 144 -19.58 5.10 4.69
N ILE A 145 -19.16 5.85 3.66
CA ILE A 145 -18.39 5.30 2.52
C ILE A 145 -16.88 5.58 2.62
N LEU A 146 -16.39 6.10 3.75
CA LEU A 146 -14.98 6.47 3.92
C LEU A 146 -14.04 5.31 3.59
N LEU A 147 -14.35 4.11 4.05
CA LEU A 147 -13.50 2.93 3.80
C LEU A 147 -13.41 2.62 2.30
N ASN A 148 -14.51 2.74 1.54
CA ASN A 148 -14.50 2.55 0.10
C ASN A 148 -13.62 3.62 -0.59
N GLN A 149 -13.70 4.87 -0.16
CA GLN A 149 -12.87 5.95 -0.70
C GLN A 149 -11.37 5.68 -0.43
N LEU A 150 -11.04 5.22 0.78
CA LEU A 150 -9.66 4.90 1.17
C LEU A 150 -9.04 3.73 0.41
N THR A 151 -9.84 2.87 -0.23
CA THR A 151 -9.29 1.81 -1.11
C THR A 151 -8.58 2.35 -2.36
N GLN A 152 -8.77 3.63 -2.68
CA GLN A 152 -8.16 4.29 -3.83
C GLN A 152 -7.00 5.21 -3.44
N ILE A 153 -6.74 5.39 -2.15
CA ILE A 153 -5.66 6.25 -1.65
C ILE A 153 -4.47 5.39 -1.26
N PHE A 154 -3.43 5.50 -2.04
CA PHE A 154 -2.18 4.76 -1.83
C PHE A 154 -1.23 5.52 -0.92
N VAL A 155 -0.41 4.77 -0.19
CA VAL A 155 0.55 5.32 0.78
C VAL A 155 1.93 5.41 0.14
N MET A 156 2.61 6.52 0.36
CA MET A 156 3.99 6.77 -0.05
C MET A 156 4.81 7.29 1.13
N SER A 157 6.12 7.14 1.05
CA SER A 157 7.03 7.64 2.09
C SER A 157 7.00 9.17 2.12
N GLU A 158 6.73 9.73 3.29
CA GLU A 158 6.74 11.17 3.55
C GLU A 158 8.14 11.76 3.31
N ASP A 159 9.17 11.09 3.84
CA ASP A 159 10.55 11.55 3.72
C ASP A 159 11.02 11.53 2.28
N TRP A 160 10.74 10.44 1.55
CA TRP A 160 11.08 10.34 0.12
C TRP A 160 10.36 11.43 -0.70
N ALA A 161 9.09 11.64 -0.47
CA ALA A 161 8.29 12.63 -1.18
C ALA A 161 8.83 14.05 -0.96
N LYS A 162 9.12 14.41 0.29
CA LYS A 162 9.69 15.71 0.63
C LYS A 162 11.07 15.94 0.02
N ALA A 163 11.93 14.89 0.04
CA ALA A 163 13.27 14.96 -0.53
C ALA A 163 13.27 15.13 -2.06
N ASN A 164 12.21 14.66 -2.74
CA ASN A 164 12.08 14.69 -4.19
C ASN A 164 11.08 15.76 -4.70
N GLY A 165 10.56 16.63 -3.83
CA GLY A 165 9.68 17.73 -4.20
C GLY A 165 8.29 17.29 -4.67
N CYS A 166 7.81 16.19 -4.13
CA CYS A 166 6.50 15.61 -4.49
C CYS A 166 5.39 16.01 -3.50
#